data_9b684f16a3961162f3d8bcee3423a30b
#
_entry.id   9b684f16a3961162f3d8bcee3423a30b
#
_cell.length_a   1.000
_cell.length_b   1.000
_cell.length_c   1.000
_cell.angle_alpha   90.00
_cell.angle_beta   90.00
_cell.angle_gamma   90.00
#
_symmetry.space_group_name_H-M   'P 1'
#
loop_
_entity.id
_entity.type
_entity.pdbx_description
1 polymer ?
#
loop_
_entity_poly.entity_id
_entity_poly.type
_entity_poly.pdbx_seq_one_letter_code
_entity_poly.pdbx_strand_id
1 'polypeptide(L)'
;PDNLHLKEGKKVIPFGRLKKMLGRDPQVSSMASVFFQGADNPETTSNILQTVILALNTINTDAGFFLLSGNDIDLRINRPGNCEALALVNEPKNSSSNAPILAMIADAGLLMMGDQDNDYAVALLDEAAELPSPRVQNYMAYLRSLHVCVVYTTQDLSQIQRTQGGKEFNQRTVLSNL
;
A
#
# COMPACT_ATOMS: atom_id res chain seq x y z
N PRO A 1 -12.49 -1.00 22.87
CA PRO A 1 -12.84 -2.37 22.46
C PRO A 1 -14.35 -2.56 22.31
N ASP A 2 -15.18 -1.97 23.20
CA ASP A 2 -16.65 -2.17 23.21
C ASP A 2 -17.37 -1.63 21.98
N ASN A 3 -16.77 -0.71 21.23
CA ASN A 3 -17.40 -0.12 20.04
C ASN A 3 -17.44 -1.06 18.82
N LEU A 4 -16.70 -2.17 18.82
CA LEU A 4 -16.69 -3.13 17.72
C LEU A 4 -17.79 -4.18 17.86
N HIS A 5 -18.37 -4.34 19.06
CA HIS A 5 -19.41 -5.31 19.32
C HIS A 5 -20.81 -4.73 19.09
N LEU A 6 -21.70 -5.55 18.60
CA LEU A 6 -23.12 -5.20 18.45
C LEU A 6 -23.89 -5.78 19.63
N LYS A 7 -24.73 -4.97 20.30
CA LYS A 7 -25.63 -5.43 21.37
C LYS A 7 -27.03 -5.58 20.79
N GLU A 8 -27.54 -6.79 20.76
CA GLU A 8 -28.95 -7.08 20.46
C GLU A 8 -29.61 -7.63 21.71
N GLY A 9 -30.27 -6.74 22.45
CA GLY A 9 -30.83 -7.06 23.78
C GLY A 9 -29.73 -7.44 24.78
N LYS A 10 -29.84 -8.66 25.39
CA LYS A 10 -28.81 -9.19 26.29
C LYS A 10 -27.65 -9.91 25.57
N LYS A 11 -27.76 -10.13 24.28
CA LYS A 11 -26.74 -10.86 23.50
C LYS A 11 -25.70 -9.89 22.95
N VAL A 12 -24.44 -10.15 23.24
CA VAL A 12 -23.30 -9.44 22.64
C VAL A 12 -22.84 -10.25 21.44
N ILE A 13 -22.87 -9.65 20.25
CA ILE A 13 -22.36 -10.26 19.03
C ILE A 13 -20.91 -9.75 18.85
N PRO A 14 -19.90 -10.61 19.02
CA PRO A 14 -18.52 -10.22 18.84
C PRO A 14 -18.28 -9.64 17.44
N PHE A 15 -17.62 -8.49 17.39
CA PHE A 15 -17.32 -7.79 16.12
C PHE A 15 -18.52 -7.52 15.21
N GLY A 16 -19.75 -7.52 15.70
CA GLY A 16 -20.95 -7.36 14.89
C GLY A 16 -21.00 -6.05 14.11
N ARG A 17 -20.49 -4.95 14.67
CA ARG A 17 -20.38 -3.66 13.97
C ARG A 17 -19.35 -3.71 12.84
N LEU A 18 -18.19 -4.30 13.08
CA LEU A 18 -17.15 -4.49 12.08
C LEU A 18 -17.67 -5.37 10.95
N LYS A 19 -18.33 -6.51 11.26
CA LYS A 19 -18.95 -7.39 10.27
C LYS A 19 -19.98 -6.65 9.41
N LYS A 20 -20.83 -5.81 10.02
CA LYS A 20 -21.82 -5.00 9.30
C LYS A 20 -21.16 -3.95 8.39
N MET A 21 -20.07 -3.35 8.82
CA MET A 21 -19.32 -2.37 8.04
C MET A 21 -18.62 -3.03 6.84
N LEU A 22 -17.89 -4.11 7.06
CA LEU A 22 -17.16 -4.83 6.01
C LEU A 22 -18.10 -5.60 5.07
N GLY A 23 -19.28 -5.97 5.53
CA GLY A 23 -20.30 -6.66 4.72
C GLY A 23 -20.98 -5.79 3.64
N ARG A 24 -20.69 -4.48 3.60
CA ARG A 24 -21.20 -3.58 2.55
C ARG A 24 -20.55 -3.85 1.19
N ASP A 25 -19.33 -4.36 1.19
CA ASP A 25 -18.60 -4.74 -0.01
C ASP A 25 -18.45 -6.28 -0.05
N PRO A 26 -18.94 -6.97 -1.12
CA PRO A 26 -18.86 -8.42 -1.22
C PRO A 26 -17.43 -8.97 -1.22
N GLN A 27 -16.46 -8.26 -1.82
CA GLN A 27 -15.07 -8.70 -1.88
C GLN A 27 -14.43 -8.60 -0.49
N VAL A 28 -14.61 -7.46 0.19
CA VAL A 28 -14.11 -7.24 1.54
C VAL A 28 -14.75 -8.23 2.52
N SER A 29 -16.05 -8.49 2.39
CA SER A 29 -16.78 -9.46 3.19
C SER A 29 -16.24 -10.88 3.03
N SER A 30 -15.95 -11.28 1.79
CA SER A 30 -15.34 -12.58 1.50
C SER A 30 -13.95 -12.72 2.13
N MET A 31 -13.09 -11.72 1.99
CA MET A 31 -11.75 -11.71 2.59
C MET A 31 -11.79 -11.74 4.13
N ALA A 32 -12.74 -11.04 4.73
CA ALA A 32 -12.91 -11.00 6.19
C ALA A 32 -13.62 -12.25 6.76
N SER A 33 -14.20 -13.11 5.92
CA SER A 33 -14.98 -14.26 6.36
C SER A 33 -14.20 -15.23 7.24
N VAL A 34 -12.93 -15.47 6.90
CA VAL A 34 -12.03 -16.36 7.67
C VAL A 34 -11.81 -15.82 9.09
N PHE A 35 -11.62 -14.50 9.22
CA PHE A 35 -11.51 -13.87 10.55
C PHE A 35 -12.79 -14.08 11.37
N PHE A 36 -13.96 -13.85 10.77
CA PHE A 36 -15.23 -13.97 11.48
C PHE A 36 -15.60 -15.42 11.83
N GLN A 37 -15.13 -16.41 11.05
CA GLN A 37 -15.29 -17.82 11.41
C GLN A 37 -14.45 -18.22 12.63
N GLY A 38 -13.27 -17.61 12.79
CA GLY A 38 -12.40 -17.82 13.95
C GLY A 38 -12.75 -16.95 15.17
N ALA A 39 -13.67 -16.00 15.03
CA ALA A 39 -13.95 -15.00 16.07
C ALA A 39 -14.56 -15.55 17.36
N ASP A 40 -15.10 -16.76 17.35
CA ASP A 40 -15.61 -17.45 18.53
C ASP A 40 -14.49 -18.06 19.40
N ASN A 41 -13.26 -18.14 18.88
CA ASN A 41 -12.10 -18.59 19.64
C ASN A 41 -11.27 -17.37 20.09
N PRO A 42 -11.25 -17.06 21.41
CA PRO A 42 -10.57 -15.86 21.93
C PRO A 42 -9.06 -15.85 21.67
N GLU A 43 -8.39 -17.01 21.73
CA GLU A 43 -6.96 -17.12 21.51
C GLU A 43 -6.59 -16.85 20.04
N THR A 44 -7.31 -17.48 19.11
CA THR A 44 -7.12 -17.26 17.67
C THR A 44 -7.38 -15.81 17.31
N THR A 45 -8.46 -15.23 17.84
CA THR A 45 -8.81 -13.82 17.61
C THR A 45 -7.73 -12.89 18.15
N SER A 46 -7.21 -13.15 19.34
CA SER A 46 -6.14 -12.35 19.95
C SER A 46 -4.87 -12.37 19.10
N ASN A 47 -4.46 -13.53 18.63
CA ASN A 47 -3.27 -13.70 17.79
C ASN A 47 -3.41 -12.97 16.44
N ILE A 48 -4.58 -13.07 15.80
CA ILE A 48 -4.85 -12.35 14.54
C ILE A 48 -4.84 -10.84 14.77
N LEU A 49 -5.50 -10.36 15.84
CA LEU A 49 -5.53 -8.93 16.16
C LEU A 49 -4.12 -8.39 16.48
N GLN A 50 -3.31 -9.13 17.22
CA GLN A 50 -1.91 -8.74 17.47
C GLN A 50 -1.12 -8.62 16.16
N THR A 51 -1.26 -9.57 15.26
CA THR A 51 -0.58 -9.53 13.95
C THR A 51 -1.01 -8.30 13.15
N VAL A 52 -2.31 -8.01 13.10
CA VAL A 52 -2.84 -6.84 12.40
C VAL A 52 -2.36 -5.53 13.06
N ILE A 53 -2.39 -5.44 14.38
CA ILE A 53 -1.91 -4.27 15.12
C ILE A 53 -0.43 -4.02 14.84
N LEU A 54 0.40 -5.07 14.88
CA LEU A 54 1.83 -4.96 14.59
C LEU A 54 2.08 -4.47 13.16
N ALA A 55 1.32 -5.00 12.19
CA ALA A 55 1.44 -4.58 10.79
C ALA A 55 1.01 -3.11 10.58
N LEU A 56 -0.03 -2.66 11.29
CA LEU A 56 -0.55 -1.31 11.16
C LEU A 56 0.21 -0.26 11.99
N ASN A 57 0.96 -0.67 13.01
CA ASN A 57 1.68 0.28 13.89
C ASN A 57 2.66 1.17 13.13
N THR A 58 3.23 0.70 12.02
CA THR A 58 4.15 1.48 11.19
C THR A 58 3.47 2.64 10.48
N ILE A 59 2.19 2.51 10.15
CA ILE A 59 1.40 3.54 9.45
C ILE A 59 0.44 4.28 10.38
N ASN A 60 0.15 3.74 11.56
CA ASN A 60 -0.75 4.33 12.56
C ASN A 60 -0.01 5.37 13.41
N THR A 61 0.47 6.39 12.76
CA THR A 61 1.14 7.55 13.34
C THR A 61 0.35 8.82 13.02
N ASP A 62 0.57 9.91 13.76
CA ASP A 62 -0.09 11.19 13.48
C ASP A 62 0.21 11.67 12.05
N ALA A 63 1.45 11.50 11.58
CA ALA A 63 1.83 11.80 10.20
C ALA A 63 1.13 10.90 9.19
N GLY A 64 1.04 9.59 9.48
CA GLY A 64 0.31 8.64 8.65
C GLY A 64 -1.17 8.97 8.55
N PHE A 65 -1.80 9.29 9.68
CA PHE A 65 -3.20 9.71 9.70
C PHE A 65 -3.41 10.98 8.87
N PHE A 66 -2.56 11.99 9.04
CA PHE A 66 -2.63 13.24 8.29
C PHE A 66 -2.50 13.00 6.77
N LEU A 67 -1.49 12.23 6.36
CA LEU A 67 -1.24 11.97 4.93
C LEU A 67 -2.32 11.11 4.26
N LEU A 68 -2.92 10.17 4.99
CA LEU A 68 -3.88 9.22 4.42
C LEU A 68 -5.34 9.65 4.58
N SER A 69 -5.64 10.66 5.41
CA SER A 69 -7.02 11.14 5.63
C SER A 69 -7.40 12.32 4.73
N GLY A 70 -6.44 12.98 4.10
CA GLY A 70 -6.67 14.07 3.14
C GLY A 70 -6.95 13.56 1.72
N ASN A 71 -7.42 14.47 0.87
CA ASN A 71 -7.55 14.25 -0.58
C ASN A 71 -7.23 15.56 -1.31
N ASP A 72 -6.11 16.17 -0.94
CA ASP A 72 -5.72 17.51 -1.39
C ASP A 72 -4.85 17.46 -2.66
N ILE A 73 -4.34 16.28 -3.02
CA ILE A 73 -3.44 16.07 -4.16
C ILE A 73 -4.06 15.04 -5.09
N ASP A 74 -4.21 15.42 -6.38
CA ASP A 74 -4.58 14.46 -7.42
C ASP A 74 -3.34 13.71 -7.93
N LEU A 75 -3.31 12.40 -7.74
CA LEU A 75 -2.20 11.56 -8.19
C LEU A 75 -2.20 11.30 -9.70
N ARG A 76 -3.23 11.71 -10.44
CA ARG A 76 -3.29 11.62 -11.91
C ARG A 76 -2.57 12.79 -12.56
N ILE A 77 -1.26 12.89 -12.33
CA ILE A 77 -0.42 14.03 -12.72
C ILE A 77 -0.25 14.20 -14.24
N ASN A 78 -0.47 13.14 -15.01
CA ASN A 78 -0.30 13.10 -16.47
C ASN A 78 -1.62 12.99 -17.24
N ARG A 79 -2.71 13.55 -16.69
CA ARG A 79 -3.96 13.66 -17.45
C ARG A 79 -3.75 14.51 -18.70
N PRO A 80 -4.49 14.25 -19.80
CA PRO A 80 -4.38 15.01 -21.03
C PRO A 80 -4.49 16.52 -20.78
N GLY A 81 -3.50 17.27 -21.26
CA GLY A 81 -3.42 18.71 -21.07
C GLY A 81 -3.00 19.17 -19.66
N ASN A 82 -2.67 18.26 -18.76
CA ASN A 82 -2.15 18.57 -17.43
C ASN A 82 -0.66 18.19 -17.36
N CYS A 83 0.21 19.14 -17.06
CA CYS A 83 1.63 18.92 -16.92
C CYS A 83 2.03 19.28 -15.49
N GLU A 84 1.91 18.30 -14.59
CA GLU A 84 2.24 18.47 -13.18
C GLU A 84 3.45 17.62 -12.79
N ALA A 85 4.11 18.00 -11.71
CA ALA A 85 5.16 17.23 -11.08
C ALA A 85 4.85 17.05 -9.60
N LEU A 86 4.90 15.81 -9.13
CA LEU A 86 4.73 15.45 -7.73
C LEU A 86 6.04 14.89 -7.19
N ALA A 87 6.54 15.44 -6.10
CA ALA A 87 7.70 14.93 -5.38
C ALA A 87 7.28 14.35 -4.03
N LEU A 88 7.59 13.06 -3.80
CA LEU A 88 7.44 12.40 -2.51
C LEU A 88 8.82 12.35 -1.85
N VAL A 89 8.97 13.07 -0.74
CA VAL A 89 10.26 13.17 -0.04
C VAL A 89 10.24 12.35 1.23
N ASN A 90 11.18 11.40 1.34
CA ASN A 90 11.38 10.61 2.55
C ASN A 90 12.48 11.26 3.41
N GLU A 91 12.10 11.88 4.52
CA GLU A 91 13.06 12.50 5.43
C GLU A 91 13.84 11.44 6.20
N PRO A 92 15.20 11.50 6.23
CA PRO A 92 16.04 10.50 6.90
C PRO A 92 15.69 10.28 8.37
N LYS A 93 15.27 11.32 9.08
CA LYS A 93 14.92 11.23 10.51
C LYS A 93 13.71 10.33 10.81
N ASN A 94 12.78 10.23 9.85
CA ASN A 94 11.51 9.50 9.98
C ASN A 94 11.36 8.42 8.91
N SER A 95 12.45 8.06 8.26
CA SER A 95 12.44 7.21 7.06
C SER A 95 11.74 5.87 7.30
N SER A 96 12.00 5.20 8.40
CA SER A 96 11.37 3.91 8.72
C SER A 96 9.86 3.97 8.90
N SER A 97 9.34 5.08 9.42
CA SER A 97 7.89 5.28 9.62
C SER A 97 7.19 5.78 8.37
N ASN A 98 7.89 6.63 7.59
CA ASN A 98 7.31 7.26 6.40
C ASN A 98 7.39 6.35 5.16
N ALA A 99 8.43 5.52 5.04
CA ALA A 99 8.64 4.71 3.86
C ALA A 99 7.44 3.83 3.46
N PRO A 100 6.74 3.12 4.37
CA PRO A 100 5.55 2.36 4.00
C PRO A 100 4.41 3.23 3.45
N ILE A 101 4.21 4.43 4.02
CA ILE A 101 3.16 5.35 3.59
C ILE A 101 3.50 5.92 2.22
N LEU A 102 4.74 6.37 2.03
CA LEU A 102 5.22 6.89 0.76
C LEU A 102 5.19 5.82 -0.33
N ALA A 103 5.52 4.57 -0.01
CA ALA A 103 5.39 3.45 -0.93
C ALA A 103 3.93 3.22 -1.37
N MET A 104 2.97 3.31 -0.46
CA MET A 104 1.53 3.20 -0.80
C MET A 104 1.08 4.34 -1.72
N ILE A 105 1.51 5.57 -1.45
CA ILE A 105 1.17 6.74 -2.28
C ILE A 105 1.85 6.63 -3.65
N ALA A 106 3.12 6.24 -3.70
CA ALA A 106 3.84 6.01 -4.94
C ALA A 106 3.20 4.91 -5.79
N ASP A 107 2.84 3.78 -5.19
CA ASP A 107 2.13 2.68 -5.86
C ASP A 107 0.79 3.15 -6.45
N ALA A 108 0.01 3.92 -5.68
CA ALA A 108 -1.25 4.47 -6.16
C ALA A 108 -1.03 5.46 -7.32
N GLY A 109 -0.03 6.33 -7.21
CA GLY A 109 0.34 7.30 -8.26
C GLY A 109 0.76 6.59 -9.55
N LEU A 110 1.64 5.60 -9.46
CA LEU A 110 2.10 4.82 -10.62
C LEU A 110 0.94 4.10 -11.33
N LEU A 111 -0.01 3.55 -10.57
CA LEU A 111 -1.21 2.94 -11.16
C LEU A 111 -2.08 3.97 -11.89
N MET A 112 -2.25 5.16 -11.32
CA MET A 112 -3.05 6.23 -11.93
C MET A 112 -2.37 6.87 -13.13
N MET A 113 -1.03 6.90 -13.17
CA MET A 113 -0.27 7.33 -14.34
C MET A 113 -0.41 6.37 -15.52
N GLY A 114 -0.64 5.09 -15.25
CA GLY A 114 -0.75 4.02 -16.23
C GLY A 114 -2.13 3.88 -16.87
N ASP A 115 -2.88 4.95 -17.07
CA ASP A 115 -4.12 4.93 -17.84
C ASP A 115 -3.80 5.15 -19.33
N GLN A 116 -4.52 4.44 -20.23
CA GLN A 116 -4.25 4.46 -21.68
C GLN A 116 -4.47 5.83 -22.31
N ASP A 117 -5.36 6.63 -21.73
CA ASP A 117 -5.71 7.95 -22.24
C ASP A 117 -4.81 9.08 -21.71
N ASN A 118 -3.83 8.73 -20.87
CA ASN A 118 -2.94 9.71 -20.26
C ASN A 118 -1.77 10.10 -21.18
N ASP A 119 -1.23 11.31 -20.94
CA ASP A 119 -0.03 11.81 -21.59
C ASP A 119 1.24 11.08 -21.10
N TYR A 120 2.35 11.26 -21.83
CA TYR A 120 3.66 10.73 -21.42
C TYR A 120 4.05 11.23 -20.04
N ALA A 121 4.64 10.34 -19.23
CA ALA A 121 5.12 10.69 -17.90
C ALA A 121 6.45 10.01 -17.57
N VAL A 122 7.15 10.56 -16.58
CA VAL A 122 8.37 9.99 -16.03
C VAL A 122 8.17 9.79 -14.52
N ALA A 123 8.37 8.59 -14.05
CA ALA A 123 8.43 8.25 -12.64
C ALA A 123 9.89 8.02 -12.24
N LEU A 124 10.47 8.95 -11.48
CA LEU A 124 11.83 8.84 -10.95
C LEU A 124 11.76 8.29 -9.52
N LEU A 125 12.28 7.09 -9.32
CA LEU A 125 12.37 6.42 -8.04
C LEU A 125 13.82 6.45 -7.58
N ASP A 126 14.20 7.50 -6.88
CA ASP A 126 15.55 7.67 -6.34
C ASP A 126 15.68 6.93 -5.01
N GLU A 127 16.79 6.23 -4.81
CA GLU A 127 17.00 5.32 -3.67
C GLU A 127 15.84 4.34 -3.50
N ALA A 128 15.31 3.82 -4.59
CA ALA A 128 14.07 3.05 -4.63
C ALA A 128 14.13 1.77 -3.77
N ALA A 129 15.31 1.29 -3.43
CA ALA A 129 15.49 0.19 -2.49
C ALA A 129 15.00 0.51 -1.07
N GLU A 130 14.88 1.77 -0.71
CA GLU A 130 14.33 2.19 0.60
C GLU A 130 12.80 2.22 0.63
N LEU A 131 12.13 2.15 -0.53
CA LEU A 131 10.68 2.10 -0.62
C LEU A 131 10.22 0.64 -0.71
N PRO A 132 9.55 0.10 0.32
CA PRO A 132 9.10 -1.28 0.34
C PRO A 132 7.89 -1.49 -0.59
N SER A 133 8.10 -1.50 -1.91
CA SER A 133 7.05 -1.77 -2.89
C SER A 133 7.25 -3.13 -3.56
N PRO A 134 6.47 -4.15 -3.20
CA PRO A 134 6.57 -5.48 -3.81
C PRO A 134 6.09 -5.51 -5.27
N ARG A 135 5.52 -4.42 -5.78
CA ARG A 135 4.93 -4.34 -7.12
C ARG A 135 5.81 -3.65 -8.16
N VAL A 136 6.94 -3.07 -7.75
CA VAL A 136 7.82 -2.30 -8.65
C VAL A 136 8.18 -3.05 -9.94
N GLN A 137 8.48 -4.34 -9.85
CA GLN A 137 8.78 -5.15 -11.03
C GLN A 137 7.64 -5.21 -12.04
N ASN A 138 6.41 -5.38 -11.52
CA ASN A 138 5.22 -5.46 -12.35
C ASN A 138 4.95 -4.10 -13.01
N TYR A 139 5.21 -3.00 -12.30
CA TYR A 139 5.01 -1.66 -12.84
C TYR A 139 5.97 -1.35 -13.99
N MET A 140 7.23 -1.71 -13.90
CA MET A 140 8.19 -1.45 -14.96
C MET A 140 7.75 -2.06 -16.29
N ALA A 141 7.32 -3.33 -16.27
CA ALA A 141 6.83 -4.00 -17.47
C ALA A 141 5.50 -3.42 -17.98
N TYR A 142 4.58 -3.13 -17.08
CA TYR A 142 3.22 -2.65 -17.39
C TYR A 142 3.23 -1.20 -17.86
N LEU A 143 3.88 -0.30 -17.13
CA LEU A 143 3.84 1.15 -17.38
C LEU A 143 4.56 1.55 -18.67
N ARG A 144 5.57 0.77 -19.10
CA ARG A 144 6.24 0.99 -20.38
C ARG A 144 5.26 0.98 -21.57
N SER A 145 4.27 0.10 -21.56
CA SER A 145 3.24 0.03 -22.60
C SER A 145 2.21 1.17 -22.53
N LEU A 146 2.20 1.93 -21.44
CA LEU A 146 1.27 3.02 -21.16
C LEU A 146 1.94 4.40 -21.13
N HIS A 147 3.03 4.55 -21.89
CA HIS A 147 3.75 5.82 -22.06
C HIS A 147 4.38 6.39 -20.77
N VAL A 148 4.60 5.56 -19.76
CA VAL A 148 5.29 5.95 -18.53
C VAL A 148 6.71 5.38 -18.51
N CYS A 149 7.69 6.28 -18.48
CA CYS A 149 9.10 5.91 -18.30
C CYS A 149 9.40 5.81 -16.80
N VAL A 150 9.85 4.65 -16.33
CA VAL A 150 10.27 4.47 -14.93
C VAL A 150 11.78 4.49 -14.85
N VAL A 151 12.32 5.44 -14.11
CA VAL A 151 13.76 5.54 -13.80
C VAL A 151 13.95 5.07 -12.36
N TYR A 152 14.72 4.01 -12.19
CA TYR A 152 14.97 3.38 -10.91
C TYR A 152 16.44 3.50 -10.54
N THR A 153 16.74 4.20 -9.44
CA THR A 153 18.12 4.32 -8.95
C THR A 153 18.28 3.57 -7.63
N THR A 154 19.45 3.02 -7.41
CA THR A 154 19.85 2.35 -6.17
C THR A 154 21.37 2.36 -6.05
N GLN A 155 21.86 2.43 -4.83
CA GLN A 155 23.31 2.37 -4.58
C GLN A 155 23.87 0.95 -4.71
N ASP A 156 23.05 -0.06 -4.36
CA ASP A 156 23.45 -1.46 -4.40
C ASP A 156 22.29 -2.37 -4.81
N LEU A 157 22.52 -3.19 -5.82
CA LEU A 157 21.55 -4.17 -6.28
C LEU A 157 21.16 -5.20 -5.21
N SER A 158 22.04 -5.47 -4.23
CA SER A 158 21.73 -6.35 -3.12
C SER A 158 20.65 -5.79 -2.18
N GLN A 159 20.48 -4.48 -2.13
CA GLN A 159 19.42 -3.84 -1.35
C GLN A 159 18.05 -4.15 -1.93
N ILE A 160 17.93 -4.19 -3.25
CA ILE A 160 16.68 -4.55 -3.94
C ILE A 160 16.20 -5.95 -3.51
N GLN A 161 17.12 -6.90 -3.38
CA GLN A 161 16.76 -8.27 -2.94
C GLN A 161 16.21 -8.32 -1.52
N ARG A 162 16.71 -7.46 -0.61
CA ARG A 162 16.29 -7.43 0.79
C ARG A 162 14.93 -6.78 1.00
N THR A 163 14.64 -5.72 0.25
CA THR A 163 13.44 -4.89 0.47
C THR A 163 12.22 -5.38 -0.29
N GLN A 164 12.41 -6.10 -1.39
CA GLN A 164 11.34 -6.50 -2.29
C GLN A 164 10.81 -7.94 -2.08
N GLY A 165 10.92 -8.49 -0.86
CA GLY A 165 10.18 -9.70 -0.50
C GLY A 165 10.96 -11.00 -0.53
N GLY A 166 12.28 -10.97 -0.49
CA GLY A 166 13.07 -12.15 -0.20
C GLY A 166 13.46 -12.99 -1.43
N LYS A 167 13.53 -14.30 -1.29
CA LYS A 167 14.21 -15.25 -2.18
C LYS A 167 13.74 -15.27 -3.66
N GLU A 168 12.58 -14.70 -3.97
CA GLU A 168 12.01 -14.76 -5.32
C GLU A 168 12.29 -13.51 -6.16
N PHE A 169 12.90 -12.48 -5.58
CA PHE A 169 13.26 -11.28 -6.32
C PHE A 169 14.42 -11.59 -7.27
N ASN A 170 14.08 -11.81 -8.52
CA ASN A 170 15.11 -12.07 -9.54
C ASN A 170 15.66 -10.75 -10.07
N GLN A 171 16.89 -10.39 -9.67
CA GLN A 171 17.64 -9.23 -10.20
C GLN A 171 17.57 -9.18 -11.74
N ARG A 172 17.57 -10.33 -12.41
CA ARG A 172 17.47 -10.41 -13.87
C ARG A 172 16.17 -9.84 -14.39
N THR A 173 15.06 -9.99 -13.65
CA THR A 173 13.76 -9.45 -14.08
C THR A 173 13.73 -7.93 -14.05
N VAL A 174 14.36 -7.30 -13.05
CA VAL A 174 14.47 -5.83 -13.00
C VAL A 174 15.39 -5.34 -14.11
N LEU A 175 16.58 -5.93 -14.24
CA LEU A 175 17.57 -5.53 -15.24
C LEU A 175 17.12 -5.83 -16.68
N SER A 176 16.25 -6.80 -16.91
CA SER A 176 15.71 -7.09 -18.26
C SER A 176 14.57 -6.17 -18.68
N ASN A 177 13.98 -5.44 -17.74
CA ASN A 177 12.87 -4.51 -17.99
C ASN A 177 13.34 -3.03 -18.00
N LEU A 178 14.61 -2.77 -17.71
CA LEU A 178 15.26 -1.48 -17.90
C LEU A 178 15.80 -1.37 -19.32
#